data_3b849942a664e9b2dd41a043a174bfef
#
_entry.id   3b849942a664e9b2dd41a043a174bfef
#
_cell.length_a   1.000
_cell.length_b   1.000
_cell.length_c   1.000
_cell.angle_alpha   90.00
_cell.angle_beta   90.00
_cell.angle_gamma   90.00
#
_symmetry.space_group_name_H-M   'P 1'
#
loop_
_entity.id
_entity.type
_entity.pdbx_description
1 polymer ?
#
loop_
_entity_poly.entity_id
_entity_poly.type
_entity_poly.pdbx_seq_one_letter_code
_entity_poly.pdbx_strand_id
1 'polypeptide(L)'
;MPANERQAEAWNGPESAHFVAHADRYDRQLEPFTQALLERAGRGTNQVVLDVGCGSGATTLAAAASAERVVGVDLSQPLVELARRRARVARIANAEFVIADAQTHDFVAGTFDLLISQFGLMFFDDPVRAFTNIRHALTTDGRAAFVCWQGLHANEWLMLIADAVRRHAELPEFGGLIRGPGMFALCRPDEITTLLGAAGFDQVECDSYTPTILLGGGGNLDDSVDFLLGGGMPRGLLGFVDPSDRNDVVRIVQAELADRYEEGVGIRLRAAAWVVTAQA
;
A
#
# COMPACT_ATOMS: atom_id res chain seq x y z
N MET A 1 -14.53 19.72 -7.75
CA MET A 1 -14.41 18.97 -6.47
C MET A 1 -12.95 19.01 -6.05
N PRO A 2 -12.63 19.00 -4.76
CA PRO A 2 -11.24 18.80 -4.31
C PRO A 2 -10.66 17.53 -4.94
N ALA A 3 -9.36 17.51 -5.21
CA ALA A 3 -8.69 16.31 -5.68
C ALA A 3 -8.76 15.22 -4.61
N ASN A 4 -8.85 13.97 -5.03
CA ASN A 4 -8.87 12.80 -4.14
C ASN A 4 -9.93 12.82 -3.00
N GLU A 5 -11.05 13.55 -3.19
CA GLU A 5 -12.08 13.70 -2.15
C GLU A 5 -12.62 12.35 -1.66
N ARG A 6 -12.93 11.43 -2.59
CA ARG A 6 -13.40 10.08 -2.25
C ARG A 6 -12.36 9.27 -1.48
N GLN A 7 -11.09 9.42 -1.83
CA GLN A 7 -10.00 8.76 -1.10
C GLN A 7 -9.84 9.36 0.30
N ALA A 8 -9.93 10.69 0.41
CA ALA A 8 -9.89 11.37 1.71
C ALA A 8 -11.03 10.90 2.63
N GLU A 9 -12.25 10.76 2.10
CA GLU A 9 -13.40 10.21 2.86
C GLU A 9 -13.16 8.75 3.27
N ALA A 10 -12.72 7.87 2.35
CA ALA A 10 -12.47 6.46 2.64
C ALA A 10 -11.37 6.29 3.70
N TRP A 11 -10.23 6.96 3.53
CA TRP A 11 -9.06 6.84 4.42
C TRP A 11 -9.19 7.65 5.73
N ASN A 12 -10.25 8.42 5.93
CA ASN A 12 -10.63 9.01 7.22
C ASN A 12 -11.87 8.35 7.84
N GLY A 13 -12.38 7.30 7.20
CA GLY A 13 -13.55 6.53 7.60
C GLY A 13 -13.23 5.07 8.00
N PRO A 14 -14.06 4.11 7.59
CA PRO A 14 -13.93 2.70 7.97
C PRO A 14 -12.61 2.03 7.56
N GLU A 15 -12.00 2.46 6.44
CA GLU A 15 -10.72 1.90 5.98
C GLU A 15 -9.61 2.18 6.99
N SER A 16 -9.45 3.44 7.39
CA SER A 16 -8.42 3.81 8.37
C SER A 16 -8.67 3.18 9.73
N ALA A 17 -9.92 3.02 10.15
CA ALA A 17 -10.25 2.41 11.44
C ALA A 17 -9.72 0.97 11.53
N HIS A 18 -9.89 0.17 10.46
CA HIS A 18 -9.36 -1.20 10.41
C HIS A 18 -7.82 -1.20 10.41
N PHE A 19 -7.18 -0.32 9.60
CA PHE A 19 -5.72 -0.20 9.57
C PHE A 19 -5.14 0.27 10.92
N VAL A 20 -5.77 1.24 11.59
CA VAL A 20 -5.33 1.71 12.92
C VAL A 20 -5.45 0.60 13.97
N ALA A 21 -6.57 -0.14 13.96
CA ALA A 21 -6.82 -1.22 14.93
C ALA A 21 -5.82 -2.39 14.75
N HIS A 22 -5.35 -2.62 13.53
CA HIS A 22 -4.52 -3.78 13.17
C HIS A 22 -3.14 -3.39 12.63
N ALA A 23 -2.65 -2.18 12.93
CA ALA A 23 -1.43 -1.64 12.32
C ALA A 23 -0.22 -2.56 12.47
N ASP A 24 0.01 -3.13 13.68
CA ASP A 24 1.12 -4.05 13.91
C ASP A 24 0.96 -5.39 13.16
N ARG A 25 -0.26 -5.79 12.85
CA ARG A 25 -0.54 -6.97 12.03
C ARG A 25 -0.23 -6.70 10.56
N TYR A 26 -0.63 -5.52 10.05
CA TYR A 26 -0.27 -5.08 8.70
C TYR A 26 1.23 -4.94 8.54
N ASP A 27 1.94 -4.34 9.50
CA ASP A 27 3.39 -4.18 9.44
C ASP A 27 4.09 -5.54 9.29
N ARG A 28 3.72 -6.53 10.12
CA ARG A 28 4.29 -7.89 10.01
C ARG A 28 3.92 -8.58 8.70
N GLN A 29 2.68 -8.44 8.23
CA GLN A 29 2.25 -9.04 6.95
C GLN A 29 3.00 -8.44 5.76
N LEU A 30 3.23 -7.14 5.78
CA LEU A 30 3.83 -6.39 4.68
C LEU A 30 5.36 -6.22 4.81
N GLU A 31 5.96 -6.75 5.86
CA GLU A 31 7.41 -6.64 6.10
C GLU A 31 8.28 -7.07 4.91
N PRO A 32 7.98 -8.18 4.19
CA PRO A 32 8.78 -8.55 3.02
C PRO A 32 8.82 -7.46 1.94
N PHE A 33 7.73 -6.74 1.76
CA PHE A 33 7.65 -5.63 0.80
C PHE A 33 8.40 -4.40 1.31
N THR A 34 8.34 -4.12 2.61
CA THR A 34 9.13 -3.04 3.23
C THR A 34 10.62 -3.27 3.03
N GLN A 35 11.09 -4.50 3.24
CA GLN A 35 12.49 -4.88 3.03
C GLN A 35 12.90 -4.72 1.57
N ALA A 36 12.13 -5.27 0.62
CA ALA A 36 12.40 -5.16 -0.80
C ALA A 36 12.42 -3.70 -1.28
N LEU A 37 11.46 -2.87 -0.81
CA LEU A 37 11.41 -1.44 -1.09
C LEU A 37 12.69 -0.73 -0.64
N LEU A 38 13.08 -0.90 0.63
CA LEU A 38 14.24 -0.21 1.19
C LEU A 38 15.58 -0.71 0.62
N GLU A 39 15.68 -1.98 0.22
CA GLU A 39 16.83 -2.51 -0.51
C GLU A 39 16.96 -1.85 -1.87
N ARG A 40 15.86 -1.73 -2.63
CA ARG A 40 15.86 -1.09 -3.97
C ARG A 40 16.04 0.42 -3.89
N ALA A 41 15.47 1.06 -2.88
CA ALA A 41 15.68 2.49 -2.61
C ALA A 41 17.15 2.82 -2.35
N GLY A 42 17.93 1.86 -1.85
CA GLY A 42 19.32 2.04 -1.43
C GLY A 42 19.44 2.86 -0.15
N ARG A 43 20.43 2.53 0.67
CA ARG A 43 20.66 3.21 1.94
C ARG A 43 21.64 4.37 1.75
N GLY A 44 21.21 5.57 2.09
CA GLY A 44 22.09 6.74 2.11
C GLY A 44 21.96 7.50 3.43
N THR A 45 23.08 7.73 4.10
CA THR A 45 23.12 8.36 5.43
C THR A 45 22.82 9.87 5.41
N ASN A 46 22.90 10.50 4.24
CA ASN A 46 22.68 11.95 4.06
C ASN A 46 21.49 12.23 3.15
N GLN A 47 20.54 11.30 3.05
CA GLN A 47 19.36 11.48 2.19
C GLN A 47 18.21 12.09 2.95
N VAL A 48 17.53 13.06 2.30
CA VAL A 48 16.22 13.54 2.71
C VAL A 48 15.17 12.76 1.92
N VAL A 49 14.33 12.00 2.62
CA VAL A 49 13.39 11.05 2.03
C VAL A 49 11.95 11.56 2.16
N LEU A 50 11.19 11.45 1.08
CA LEU A 50 9.74 11.64 1.07
C LEU A 50 9.05 10.26 1.04
N ASP A 51 8.20 9.95 2.01
CA ASP A 51 7.38 8.73 2.03
C ASP A 51 5.92 9.12 1.75
N VAL A 52 5.42 8.79 0.56
CA VAL A 52 4.05 9.14 0.13
C VAL A 52 3.09 7.99 0.37
N GLY A 53 1.98 8.29 1.08
CA GLY A 53 1.07 7.28 1.59
C GLY A 53 1.68 6.52 2.77
N CYS A 54 2.29 7.27 3.70
CA CYS A 54 3.07 6.71 4.80
C CYS A 54 2.23 5.92 5.82
N GLY A 55 0.92 6.06 5.80
CA GLY A 55 -0.01 5.36 6.68
C GLY A 55 0.36 5.49 8.16
N SER A 56 0.47 4.35 8.84
CA SER A 56 0.88 4.25 10.26
C SER A 56 2.39 4.43 10.49
N GLY A 57 3.15 4.76 9.46
CA GLY A 57 4.55 5.14 9.53
C GLY A 57 5.58 4.00 9.49
N ALA A 58 5.18 2.77 9.17
CA ALA A 58 6.11 1.63 9.16
C ALA A 58 7.34 1.86 8.26
N THR A 59 7.12 2.21 7.00
CA THR A 59 8.18 2.54 6.02
C THR A 59 8.98 3.76 6.41
N THR A 60 8.30 4.84 6.83
CA THR A 60 8.95 6.08 7.29
C THR A 60 9.92 5.82 8.43
N LEU A 61 9.47 5.08 9.47
CA LEU A 61 10.29 4.77 10.64
C LEU A 61 11.46 3.84 10.30
N ALA A 62 11.24 2.88 9.41
CA ALA A 62 12.29 1.99 8.94
C ALA A 62 13.36 2.74 8.10
N ALA A 63 12.93 3.66 7.22
CA ALA A 63 13.84 4.51 6.44
C ALA A 63 14.64 5.48 7.32
N ALA A 64 14.04 5.98 8.39
CA ALA A 64 14.69 6.90 9.35
C ALA A 64 15.92 6.30 10.04
N ALA A 65 16.05 4.97 10.06
CA ALA A 65 17.23 4.30 10.62
C ALA A 65 18.53 4.60 9.86
N SER A 66 18.47 5.02 8.59
CA SER A 66 19.63 5.31 7.75
C SER A 66 19.59 6.68 7.07
N ALA A 67 18.43 7.32 6.94
CA ALA A 67 18.28 8.62 6.32
C ALA A 67 18.68 9.77 7.27
N GLU A 68 19.04 10.93 6.70
CA GLU A 68 19.18 12.17 7.48
C GLU A 68 17.84 12.62 8.03
N ARG A 69 16.83 12.67 7.18
CA ARG A 69 15.46 13.04 7.52
C ARG A 69 14.45 12.30 6.64
N VAL A 70 13.32 11.93 7.21
CA VAL A 70 12.20 11.34 6.45
C VAL A 70 10.94 12.14 6.72
N VAL A 71 10.23 12.52 5.65
CA VAL A 71 8.92 13.16 5.73
C VAL A 71 7.87 12.21 5.18
N GLY A 72 7.01 11.70 6.05
CA GLY A 72 5.86 10.89 5.67
C GLY A 72 4.64 11.78 5.42
N VAL A 73 3.98 11.59 4.29
CA VAL A 73 2.77 12.31 3.88
C VAL A 73 1.64 11.33 3.67
N ASP A 74 0.46 11.59 4.25
CA ASP A 74 -0.75 10.80 4.08
C ASP A 74 -2.01 11.64 4.18
N LEU A 75 -3.08 11.24 3.49
CA LEU A 75 -4.42 11.85 3.57
C LEU A 75 -5.13 11.53 4.89
N SER A 76 -4.79 10.41 5.51
CA SER A 76 -5.47 9.86 6.67
C SER A 76 -4.97 10.49 7.95
N GLN A 77 -5.76 11.38 8.54
CA GLN A 77 -5.45 11.95 9.85
C GLN A 77 -5.27 10.85 10.93
N PRO A 78 -6.15 9.83 11.07
CA PRO A 78 -5.99 8.81 12.10
C PRO A 78 -4.69 8.00 11.97
N LEU A 79 -4.27 7.68 10.74
CA LEU A 79 -3.03 6.96 10.48
C LEU A 79 -1.80 7.83 10.79
N VAL A 80 -1.79 9.09 10.35
CA VAL A 80 -0.69 10.03 10.64
C VAL A 80 -0.55 10.28 12.15
N GLU A 81 -1.66 10.39 12.88
CA GLU A 81 -1.61 10.51 14.34
C GLU A 81 -1.02 9.25 15.00
N LEU A 82 -1.34 8.06 14.48
CA LEU A 82 -0.71 6.81 14.92
C LEU A 82 0.78 6.81 14.61
N ALA A 83 1.19 7.19 13.40
CA ALA A 83 2.59 7.28 12.99
C ALA A 83 3.39 8.22 13.92
N ARG A 84 2.84 9.40 14.21
CA ARG A 84 3.44 10.35 15.17
C ARG A 84 3.59 9.78 16.58
N ARG A 85 2.60 9.00 17.05
CA ARG A 85 2.71 8.32 18.37
C ARG A 85 3.81 7.26 18.35
N ARG A 86 3.90 6.45 17.28
CA ARG A 86 4.93 5.41 17.10
C ARG A 86 6.34 6.02 17.07
N ALA A 87 6.55 7.10 16.32
CA ALA A 87 7.83 7.81 16.28
C ALA A 87 8.27 8.29 17.67
N ARG A 88 7.34 8.89 18.43
CA ARG A 88 7.63 9.33 19.81
C ARG A 88 7.99 8.16 20.73
N VAL A 89 7.24 7.06 20.68
CA VAL A 89 7.51 5.85 21.50
C VAL A 89 8.88 5.25 21.15
N ALA A 90 9.19 5.17 19.85
CA ALA A 90 10.48 4.67 19.35
C ALA A 90 11.63 5.69 19.51
N ARG A 91 11.36 6.93 19.94
CA ARG A 91 12.33 8.03 20.07
C ARG A 91 13.06 8.34 18.77
N ILE A 92 12.36 8.24 17.65
CA ILE A 92 12.88 8.58 16.31
C ILE A 92 12.61 10.06 16.08
N ALA A 93 13.68 10.87 16.05
CA ALA A 93 13.59 12.34 15.98
C ALA A 93 13.66 12.88 14.54
N ASN A 94 14.18 12.09 13.59
CA ASN A 94 14.37 12.46 12.18
C ASN A 94 13.25 12.01 11.26
N ALA A 95 12.10 11.59 11.81
CA ALA A 95 10.88 11.29 11.08
C ALA A 95 9.79 12.32 11.39
N GLU A 96 9.29 12.98 10.35
CA GLU A 96 8.21 13.96 10.40
C GLU A 96 6.99 13.39 9.67
N PHE A 97 5.77 13.80 10.06
CA PHE A 97 4.53 13.33 9.45
C PHE A 97 3.57 14.48 9.16
N VAL A 98 3.10 14.55 7.91
CA VAL A 98 2.24 15.61 7.39
C VAL A 98 0.92 15.02 6.91
N ILE A 99 -0.20 15.63 7.32
CA ILE A 99 -1.52 15.29 6.76
C ILE A 99 -1.69 16.15 5.52
N ALA A 100 -1.60 15.54 4.34
CA ALA A 100 -1.75 16.25 3.09
C ALA A 100 -2.06 15.29 1.92
N ASP A 101 -2.66 15.83 0.87
CA ASP A 101 -2.82 15.18 -0.43
C ASP A 101 -1.57 15.44 -1.28
N ALA A 102 -0.76 14.41 -1.50
CA ALA A 102 0.47 14.52 -2.29
C ALA A 102 0.24 14.94 -3.75
N GLN A 103 -0.98 14.76 -4.31
CA GLN A 103 -1.32 15.24 -5.64
C GLN A 103 -1.35 16.77 -5.73
N THR A 104 -1.68 17.45 -4.61
CA THR A 104 -1.94 18.91 -4.62
C THR A 104 -1.14 19.67 -3.56
N HIS A 105 -0.42 18.97 -2.69
CA HIS A 105 0.41 19.60 -1.67
C HIS A 105 1.51 20.45 -2.29
N ASP A 106 1.72 21.66 -1.75
CA ASP A 106 2.75 22.58 -2.20
C ASP A 106 4.12 22.18 -1.63
N PHE A 107 4.74 21.19 -2.28
CA PHE A 107 6.08 20.77 -1.92
C PHE A 107 7.11 21.81 -2.31
N VAL A 108 8.09 22.03 -1.46
CA VAL A 108 9.26 22.83 -1.83
C VAL A 108 10.08 22.07 -2.86
N ALA A 109 10.32 22.71 -4.01
CA ALA A 109 11.07 22.14 -5.14
C ALA A 109 12.47 21.66 -4.73
N GLY A 110 12.91 20.53 -5.25
CA GLY A 110 14.27 20.04 -5.09
C GLY A 110 14.68 19.76 -3.64
N THR A 111 13.72 19.37 -2.79
CA THR A 111 13.97 19.15 -1.35
C THR A 111 14.40 17.72 -1.04
N PHE A 112 13.89 16.73 -1.77
CA PHE A 112 14.05 15.33 -1.45
C PHE A 112 14.98 14.62 -2.43
N ASP A 113 15.87 13.78 -1.90
CA ASP A 113 16.78 12.96 -2.70
C ASP A 113 16.14 11.65 -3.13
N LEU A 114 15.12 11.21 -2.38
CA LEU A 114 14.47 9.92 -2.57
C LEU A 114 12.97 10.02 -2.26
N LEU A 115 12.15 9.54 -3.19
CA LEU A 115 10.76 9.15 -2.95
C LEU A 115 10.73 7.67 -2.57
N ILE A 116 10.02 7.35 -1.51
CA ILE A 116 9.56 5.97 -1.22
C ILE A 116 8.04 5.93 -1.09
N SER A 117 7.44 4.78 -1.38
CA SER A 117 6.03 4.53 -1.09
C SER A 117 5.75 3.04 -1.06
N GLN A 118 5.01 2.59 -0.05
CA GLN A 118 4.53 1.21 0.02
C GLN A 118 3.01 1.20 -0.12
N PHE A 119 2.52 0.83 -1.32
CA PHE A 119 1.10 0.73 -1.65
C PHE A 119 0.29 2.04 -1.55
N GLY A 120 0.94 3.22 -1.46
CA GLY A 120 0.26 4.51 -1.33
C GLY A 120 -0.10 5.19 -2.66
N LEU A 121 0.70 4.97 -3.73
CA LEU A 121 0.61 5.74 -4.98
C LEU A 121 -0.51 5.32 -5.94
N MET A 122 -1.25 4.25 -5.62
CA MET A 122 -2.28 3.68 -6.48
C MET A 122 -3.63 4.42 -6.41
N PHE A 123 -3.77 5.41 -5.53
CA PHE A 123 -5.07 5.98 -5.16
C PHE A 123 -5.31 7.40 -5.66
N PHE A 124 -4.47 7.93 -6.53
CA PHE A 124 -4.63 9.27 -7.08
C PHE A 124 -5.74 9.36 -8.12
N ASP A 125 -6.59 10.38 -8.05
CA ASP A 125 -7.61 10.70 -9.05
C ASP A 125 -6.96 11.11 -10.39
N ASP A 126 -5.86 11.87 -10.32
CA ASP A 126 -5.03 12.26 -11.46
C ASP A 126 -3.57 11.83 -11.19
N PRO A 127 -3.21 10.59 -11.56
CA PRO A 127 -1.89 10.07 -11.28
C PRO A 127 -0.77 10.82 -12.00
N VAL A 128 -0.98 11.34 -13.23
CA VAL A 128 0.04 12.13 -13.92
C VAL A 128 0.35 13.40 -13.14
N ARG A 129 -0.69 14.12 -12.70
CA ARG A 129 -0.52 15.32 -11.89
C ARG A 129 0.16 15.01 -10.56
N ALA A 130 -0.22 13.93 -9.90
CA ALA A 130 0.37 13.52 -8.63
C ALA A 130 1.87 13.23 -8.77
N PHE A 131 2.26 12.40 -9.74
CA PHE A 131 3.66 12.07 -9.97
C PHE A 131 4.47 13.27 -10.47
N THR A 132 3.88 14.19 -11.25
CA THR A 132 4.53 15.46 -11.64
C THR A 132 4.81 16.33 -10.41
N ASN A 133 3.84 16.44 -9.48
CA ASN A 133 4.02 17.22 -8.25
C ASN A 133 5.08 16.59 -7.33
N ILE A 134 5.07 15.26 -7.19
CA ILE A 134 6.07 14.53 -6.42
C ILE A 134 7.46 14.69 -7.04
N ARG A 135 7.57 14.57 -8.38
CA ARG A 135 8.84 14.78 -9.08
C ARG A 135 9.39 16.21 -8.88
N HIS A 136 8.53 17.22 -8.87
CA HIS A 136 8.93 18.61 -8.57
C HIS A 136 9.56 18.74 -7.18
N ALA A 137 9.12 17.93 -6.21
CA ALA A 137 9.70 17.91 -4.86
C ALA A 137 11.08 17.24 -4.80
N LEU A 138 11.42 16.40 -5.78
CA LEU A 138 12.72 15.72 -5.84
C LEU A 138 13.82 16.64 -6.36
N THR A 139 15.05 16.41 -5.90
CA THR A 139 16.26 17.01 -6.48
C THR A 139 16.46 16.54 -7.93
N THR A 140 17.34 17.20 -8.69
CA THR A 140 17.62 16.84 -10.10
C THR A 140 18.17 15.42 -10.23
N ASP A 141 18.95 14.96 -9.24
CA ASP A 141 19.49 13.60 -9.17
C ASP A 141 18.64 12.69 -8.27
N GLY A 142 17.43 13.13 -7.96
CA GLY A 142 16.51 12.44 -7.09
C GLY A 142 15.99 11.14 -7.68
N ARG A 143 15.64 10.20 -6.84
CA ARG A 143 15.18 8.87 -7.25
C ARG A 143 13.82 8.54 -6.63
N ALA A 144 13.10 7.66 -7.30
CA ALA A 144 11.88 7.07 -6.77
C ALA A 144 12.05 5.56 -6.60
N ALA A 145 11.55 5.01 -5.50
CA ALA A 145 11.36 3.59 -5.30
C ALA A 145 10.01 3.36 -4.64
N PHE A 146 9.17 2.50 -5.21
CA PHE A 146 7.88 2.23 -4.60
C PHE A 146 7.38 0.81 -4.90
N VAL A 147 6.43 0.36 -4.08
CA VAL A 147 5.77 -0.93 -4.24
C VAL A 147 4.29 -0.71 -4.55
N CYS A 148 3.79 -1.38 -5.57
CA CYS A 148 2.37 -1.42 -5.91
C CYS A 148 1.93 -2.84 -6.26
N TRP A 149 0.64 -3.15 -6.05
CA TRP A 149 0.14 -4.51 -6.26
C TRP A 149 0.15 -4.90 -7.73
N GLN A 150 0.52 -6.15 -8.01
CA GLN A 150 0.17 -6.81 -9.26
C GLN A 150 -1.33 -7.12 -9.29
N GLY A 151 -1.86 -7.54 -10.45
CA GLY A 151 -3.28 -7.81 -10.61
C GLY A 151 -3.84 -8.83 -9.62
N LEU A 152 -5.15 -8.84 -9.48
CA LEU A 152 -5.89 -9.73 -8.57
C LEU A 152 -5.43 -11.19 -8.66
N HIS A 153 -5.26 -11.71 -9.89
CA HIS A 153 -4.90 -13.12 -10.14
C HIS A 153 -3.50 -13.53 -9.66
N ALA A 154 -2.61 -12.58 -9.44
CA ALA A 154 -1.28 -12.83 -8.91
C ALA A 154 -1.25 -12.92 -7.36
N ASN A 155 -2.33 -12.51 -6.69
CA ASN A 155 -2.45 -12.40 -5.24
C ASN A 155 -3.33 -13.51 -4.66
N GLU A 156 -2.70 -14.59 -4.18
CA GLU A 156 -3.40 -15.76 -3.64
C GLU A 156 -4.40 -15.40 -2.54
N TRP A 157 -4.01 -14.51 -1.62
CA TRP A 157 -4.85 -14.06 -0.51
C TRP A 157 -6.15 -13.36 -0.94
N LEU A 158 -6.17 -12.75 -2.12
CA LEU A 158 -7.38 -12.16 -2.71
C LEU A 158 -8.14 -13.16 -3.59
N MET A 159 -7.41 -14.05 -4.27
CA MET A 159 -8.03 -15.06 -5.10
C MET A 159 -8.93 -16.02 -4.31
N LEU A 160 -8.53 -16.39 -3.10
CA LEU A 160 -9.36 -17.20 -2.21
C LEU A 160 -10.75 -16.59 -2.00
N ILE A 161 -10.82 -15.28 -1.78
CA ILE A 161 -12.08 -14.56 -1.59
C ILE A 161 -12.82 -14.40 -2.92
N ALA A 162 -12.11 -14.00 -3.99
CA ALA A 162 -12.71 -13.80 -5.30
C ALA A 162 -13.33 -15.10 -5.83
N ASP A 163 -12.68 -16.24 -5.66
CA ASP A 163 -13.19 -17.54 -6.09
C ASP A 163 -14.40 -18.00 -5.26
N ALA A 164 -14.40 -17.72 -3.96
CA ALA A 164 -15.57 -17.94 -3.11
C ALA A 164 -16.77 -17.07 -3.54
N VAL A 165 -16.51 -15.77 -3.81
CA VAL A 165 -17.55 -14.84 -4.28
C VAL A 165 -18.09 -15.23 -5.66
N ARG A 166 -17.24 -15.68 -6.61
CA ARG A 166 -17.68 -16.10 -7.95
C ARG A 166 -18.65 -17.26 -7.97
N ARG A 167 -18.78 -18.00 -6.87
CA ARG A 167 -19.81 -19.05 -6.74
C ARG A 167 -21.22 -18.48 -6.55
N HIS A 168 -21.32 -17.19 -6.18
CA HIS A 168 -22.57 -16.52 -5.82
C HIS A 168 -22.84 -15.25 -6.63
N ALA A 169 -21.80 -14.64 -7.24
CA ALA A 169 -21.92 -13.39 -7.98
C ALA A 169 -20.88 -13.28 -9.10
N GLU A 170 -21.21 -12.51 -10.14
CA GLU A 170 -20.23 -12.12 -11.15
C GLU A 170 -19.37 -10.98 -10.61
N LEU A 171 -18.05 -11.09 -10.76
CA LEU A 171 -17.11 -10.05 -10.42
C LEU A 171 -16.70 -9.27 -11.67
N PRO A 172 -16.61 -7.93 -11.58
CA PRO A 172 -16.04 -7.11 -12.65
C PRO A 172 -14.55 -7.44 -12.82
N GLU A 173 -14.00 -7.07 -13.96
CA GLU A 173 -12.55 -7.04 -14.13
C GLU A 173 -11.94 -5.96 -13.24
N PHE A 174 -10.88 -6.29 -12.53
CA PHE A 174 -10.12 -5.37 -11.70
C PHE A 174 -8.76 -5.06 -12.36
N GLY A 175 -8.37 -3.79 -12.39
CA GLY A 175 -7.00 -3.38 -12.70
C GLY A 175 -6.85 -2.38 -13.84
N GLY A 176 -5.68 -1.72 -13.83
CA GLY A 176 -5.23 -0.71 -14.77
C GLY A 176 -5.75 0.71 -14.51
N LEU A 177 -5.04 1.68 -15.06
CA LEU A 177 -5.37 3.11 -14.92
C LEU A 177 -6.73 3.48 -15.56
N ILE A 178 -7.18 2.72 -16.54
CA ILE A 178 -8.45 2.95 -17.25
C ILE A 178 -9.66 2.88 -16.31
N ARG A 179 -9.52 2.20 -15.17
CA ARG A 179 -10.62 1.99 -14.22
C ARG A 179 -10.57 2.88 -12.98
N GLY A 180 -9.60 3.81 -12.93
CA GLY A 180 -9.48 4.83 -11.89
C GLY A 180 -8.71 4.39 -10.64
N PRO A 181 -8.70 5.26 -9.62
CA PRO A 181 -7.91 5.06 -8.40
C PRO A 181 -8.35 3.81 -7.63
N GLY A 182 -7.39 3.06 -7.11
CA GLY A 182 -7.65 1.86 -6.32
C GLY A 182 -6.47 0.91 -6.29
N MET A 183 -6.60 -0.16 -5.53
CA MET A 183 -5.54 -1.14 -5.27
C MET A 183 -4.81 -1.65 -6.52
N PHE A 184 -5.49 -1.74 -7.66
CA PHE A 184 -4.94 -2.27 -8.91
C PHE A 184 -4.71 -1.19 -9.98
N ALA A 185 -4.73 0.10 -9.63
CA ALA A 185 -4.52 1.17 -10.61
C ALA A 185 -3.13 1.13 -11.26
N LEU A 186 -2.12 0.65 -10.53
CA LEU A 186 -0.73 0.50 -10.98
C LEU A 186 -0.34 -0.99 -11.11
N CYS A 187 -1.23 -1.85 -11.59
CA CYS A 187 -0.95 -3.29 -11.65
C CYS A 187 -0.22 -3.71 -12.94
N ARG A 188 -0.04 -2.83 -13.91
CA ARG A 188 0.54 -3.12 -15.23
C ARG A 188 1.83 -2.34 -15.45
N PRO A 189 2.97 -3.01 -15.68
CA PRO A 189 4.27 -2.36 -15.78
C PRO A 189 4.38 -1.43 -17.00
N ASP A 190 3.70 -1.72 -18.12
CA ASP A 190 3.63 -0.86 -19.30
C ASP A 190 2.91 0.47 -19.00
N GLU A 191 1.81 0.42 -18.23
CA GLU A 191 1.08 1.61 -17.80
C GLU A 191 1.88 2.43 -16.78
N ILE A 192 2.58 1.76 -15.84
CA ILE A 192 3.47 2.44 -14.88
C ILE A 192 4.57 3.20 -15.61
N THR A 193 5.26 2.55 -16.57
CA THR A 193 6.32 3.17 -17.35
C THR A 193 5.80 4.37 -18.15
N THR A 194 4.64 4.25 -18.79
CA THR A 194 4.00 5.33 -19.54
C THR A 194 3.64 6.50 -18.63
N LEU A 195 3.05 6.22 -17.47
CA LEU A 195 2.65 7.23 -16.48
C LEU A 195 3.85 8.01 -15.93
N LEU A 196 4.89 7.29 -15.51
CA LEU A 196 6.09 7.92 -14.96
C LEU A 196 6.83 8.75 -16.01
N GLY A 197 6.94 8.26 -17.23
CA GLY A 197 7.50 9.03 -18.36
C GLY A 197 6.69 10.30 -18.64
N ALA A 198 5.35 10.24 -18.62
CA ALA A 198 4.48 11.41 -18.78
C ALA A 198 4.65 12.43 -17.62
N ALA A 199 5.00 11.98 -16.42
CA ALA A 199 5.31 12.83 -15.28
C ALA A 199 6.76 13.35 -15.26
N GLY A 200 7.59 12.93 -16.23
CA GLY A 200 8.96 13.39 -16.42
C GLY A 200 10.03 12.55 -15.69
N PHE A 201 9.69 11.35 -15.23
CA PHE A 201 10.68 10.40 -14.72
C PHE A 201 11.32 9.61 -15.86
N ASP A 202 12.59 9.25 -15.67
CA ASP A 202 13.38 8.44 -16.59
C ASP A 202 13.81 7.10 -15.93
N GLN A 203 14.41 6.20 -16.72
CA GLN A 203 15.00 4.93 -16.27
C GLN A 203 14.05 4.10 -15.39
N VAL A 204 12.79 4.00 -15.83
CA VAL A 204 11.75 3.27 -15.09
C VAL A 204 12.00 1.75 -15.19
N GLU A 205 12.17 1.12 -14.05
CA GLU A 205 12.27 -0.34 -13.92
C GLU A 205 11.12 -0.87 -13.06
N CYS A 206 10.52 -1.98 -13.48
CA CYS A 206 9.43 -2.64 -12.76
C CYS A 206 9.80 -4.11 -12.55
N ASP A 207 10.22 -4.47 -11.35
CA ASP A 207 10.60 -5.83 -11.00
C ASP A 207 9.45 -6.54 -10.30
N SER A 208 9.13 -7.76 -10.76
CA SER A 208 8.15 -8.60 -10.11
C SER A 208 8.72 -9.16 -8.80
N TYR A 209 7.98 -8.98 -7.71
CA TYR A 209 8.32 -9.53 -6.40
C TYR A 209 7.13 -10.28 -5.81
N THR A 210 7.31 -11.58 -5.55
CA THR A 210 6.23 -12.47 -5.11
C THR A 210 6.61 -13.23 -3.84
N PRO A 211 6.66 -12.55 -2.70
CA PRO A 211 6.97 -13.18 -1.43
C PRO A 211 5.80 -14.02 -0.91
N THR A 212 6.13 -14.90 0.03
CA THR A 212 5.15 -15.45 0.95
C THR A 212 4.92 -14.48 2.10
N ILE A 213 3.69 -14.10 2.33
CA ILE A 213 3.27 -13.29 3.47
C ILE A 213 2.66 -14.17 4.56
N LEU A 214 2.77 -13.73 5.81
CA LEU A 214 2.06 -14.31 6.93
C LEU A 214 0.77 -13.51 7.15
N LEU A 215 -0.38 -14.11 6.83
CA LEU A 215 -1.68 -13.44 6.87
C LEU A 215 -1.95 -12.83 8.25
N GLY A 216 -2.23 -11.52 8.29
CA GLY A 216 -2.42 -10.77 9.52
C GLY A 216 -1.23 -10.79 10.47
N GLY A 217 -0.03 -11.11 9.98
CA GLY A 217 1.17 -11.24 10.80
C GLY A 217 1.15 -12.45 11.73
N GLY A 218 0.39 -13.48 11.40
CA GLY A 218 0.20 -14.70 12.20
C GLY A 218 -0.97 -14.62 13.18
N GLY A 219 -1.17 -15.69 13.93
CA GLY A 219 -2.28 -15.83 14.88
C GLY A 219 -3.05 -17.12 14.68
N ASN A 220 -4.19 -17.27 15.37
CA ASN A 220 -5.08 -18.41 15.17
C ASN A 220 -5.91 -18.25 13.89
N LEU A 221 -6.62 -19.30 13.50
CA LEU A 221 -7.42 -19.34 12.27
C LEU A 221 -8.52 -18.27 12.27
N ASP A 222 -9.32 -18.20 13.34
CA ASP A 222 -10.47 -17.28 13.40
C ASP A 222 -10.02 -15.83 13.35
N ASP A 223 -9.00 -15.43 14.11
CA ASP A 223 -8.40 -14.10 14.06
C ASP A 223 -7.85 -13.75 12.66
N SER A 224 -7.35 -14.75 11.92
CA SER A 224 -6.81 -14.56 10.57
C SER A 224 -7.93 -14.37 9.54
N VAL A 225 -9.03 -15.10 9.68
CA VAL A 225 -10.25 -14.95 8.87
C VAL A 225 -10.85 -13.57 9.10
N ASP A 226 -11.05 -13.17 10.37
CA ASP A 226 -11.62 -11.88 10.73
C ASP A 226 -10.76 -10.71 10.22
N PHE A 227 -9.44 -10.82 10.38
CA PHE A 227 -8.50 -9.84 9.86
C PHE A 227 -8.60 -9.71 8.33
N LEU A 228 -8.60 -10.83 7.61
CA LEU A 228 -8.69 -10.84 6.15
C LEU A 228 -10.00 -10.22 5.67
N LEU A 229 -11.12 -10.69 6.18
CA LEU A 229 -12.45 -10.25 5.74
C LEU A 229 -12.79 -8.82 6.20
N GLY A 230 -12.15 -8.32 7.25
CA GLY A 230 -12.24 -6.95 7.73
C GLY A 230 -11.50 -5.92 6.84
N GLY A 231 -10.61 -6.36 5.97
CA GLY A 231 -9.89 -5.48 5.05
C GLY A 231 -10.78 -4.86 3.97
N GLY A 232 -10.38 -3.71 3.43
CA GLY A 232 -11.21 -2.94 2.49
C GLY A 232 -11.54 -3.69 1.20
N MET A 233 -10.54 -4.25 0.52
CA MET A 233 -10.77 -5.03 -0.71
C MET A 233 -11.61 -6.30 -0.45
N PRO A 234 -11.35 -7.13 0.57
CA PRO A 234 -12.22 -8.24 0.94
C PRO A 234 -13.66 -7.83 1.20
N ARG A 235 -13.91 -6.77 1.96
CA ARG A 235 -15.26 -6.23 2.18
C ARG A 235 -15.90 -5.77 0.89
N GLY A 236 -15.12 -5.12 0.00
CA GLY A 236 -15.58 -4.73 -1.33
C GLY A 236 -16.02 -5.92 -2.17
N LEU A 237 -15.26 -7.01 -2.18
CA LEU A 237 -15.63 -8.25 -2.88
C LEU A 237 -16.92 -8.87 -2.30
N LEU A 238 -17.06 -8.92 -0.98
CA LEU A 238 -18.29 -9.39 -0.33
C LEU A 238 -19.49 -8.48 -0.62
N GLY A 239 -19.26 -7.24 -1.01
CA GLY A 239 -20.32 -6.31 -1.43
C GLY A 239 -21.07 -6.72 -2.70
N PHE A 240 -20.46 -7.56 -3.56
CA PHE A 240 -21.11 -8.13 -4.75
C PHE A 240 -22.07 -9.28 -4.45
N VAL A 241 -21.99 -9.87 -3.25
CA VAL A 241 -22.78 -11.03 -2.85
C VAL A 241 -24.05 -10.59 -2.14
N ASP A 242 -25.18 -11.24 -2.46
CA ASP A 242 -26.43 -11.03 -1.72
C ASP A 242 -26.19 -11.24 -0.21
N PRO A 243 -26.74 -10.38 0.66
CA PRO A 243 -26.59 -10.52 2.11
C PRO A 243 -26.91 -11.91 2.67
N SER A 244 -27.88 -12.63 2.06
CA SER A 244 -28.25 -14.00 2.48
C SER A 244 -27.14 -15.02 2.23
N ASP A 245 -26.27 -14.82 1.22
CA ASP A 245 -25.24 -15.76 0.80
C ASP A 245 -23.85 -15.45 1.38
N ARG A 246 -23.69 -14.29 2.01
CA ARG A 246 -22.38 -13.86 2.57
C ARG A 246 -21.81 -14.85 3.59
N ASN A 247 -22.65 -15.47 4.42
CA ASN A 247 -22.21 -16.48 5.38
C ASN A 247 -21.66 -17.73 4.69
N ASP A 248 -22.16 -18.06 3.49
CA ASP A 248 -21.65 -19.19 2.71
C ASP A 248 -20.25 -18.85 2.17
N VAL A 249 -20.06 -17.65 1.64
CA VAL A 249 -18.74 -17.18 1.18
C VAL A 249 -17.75 -17.20 2.34
N VAL A 250 -18.11 -16.68 3.52
CA VAL A 250 -17.25 -16.70 4.70
C VAL A 250 -16.85 -18.13 5.09
N ARG A 251 -17.80 -19.08 5.09
CA ARG A 251 -17.51 -20.48 5.39
C ARG A 251 -16.58 -21.13 4.37
N ILE A 252 -16.72 -20.79 3.08
CA ILE A 252 -15.83 -21.27 2.02
C ILE A 252 -14.41 -20.76 2.27
N VAL A 253 -14.26 -19.44 2.49
CA VAL A 253 -12.96 -18.82 2.76
C VAL A 253 -12.32 -19.41 4.02
N GLN A 254 -13.09 -19.61 5.09
CA GLN A 254 -12.60 -20.20 6.33
C GLN A 254 -12.10 -21.64 6.14
N ALA A 255 -12.82 -22.45 5.37
CA ALA A 255 -12.40 -23.82 5.06
C ALA A 255 -11.09 -23.84 4.25
N GLU A 256 -10.98 -23.01 3.21
CA GLU A 256 -9.77 -22.86 2.40
C GLU A 256 -8.55 -22.37 3.20
N LEU A 257 -8.77 -21.52 4.20
CA LEU A 257 -7.71 -21.03 5.08
C LEU A 257 -7.35 -22.08 6.15
N ALA A 258 -8.31 -22.88 6.62
CA ALA A 258 -8.06 -23.96 7.56
C ALA A 258 -7.08 -25.01 7.00
N ASP A 259 -7.20 -25.34 5.71
CA ASP A 259 -6.31 -26.28 5.03
C ASP A 259 -4.85 -25.78 4.94
N ARG A 260 -4.63 -24.47 5.12
CA ARG A 260 -3.31 -23.79 5.07
C ARG A 260 -2.80 -23.35 6.42
N TYR A 261 -3.59 -23.58 7.47
CA TYR A 261 -3.27 -23.15 8.82
C TYR A 261 -2.20 -24.05 9.46
N GLU A 262 -1.14 -23.46 9.96
CA GLU A 262 -0.08 -24.11 10.74
C GLU A 262 -0.14 -23.62 12.19
N GLU A 263 -0.38 -24.56 13.13
CA GLU A 263 -0.48 -24.24 14.56
C GLU A 263 0.80 -23.57 15.08
N GLY A 264 0.63 -22.49 15.84
CA GLY A 264 1.74 -21.69 16.38
C GLY A 264 2.41 -20.74 15.37
N VAL A 265 2.04 -20.80 14.09
CA VAL A 265 2.58 -19.93 13.03
C VAL A 265 1.49 -19.04 12.44
N GLY A 266 0.43 -19.65 11.91
CA GLY A 266 -0.64 -18.98 11.18
C GLY A 266 -0.76 -19.44 9.73
N ILE A 267 -1.16 -18.57 8.84
CA ILE A 267 -1.46 -18.88 7.43
C ILE A 267 -0.48 -18.16 6.51
N ARG A 268 0.21 -18.94 5.67
CA ARG A 268 1.12 -18.40 4.65
C ARG A 268 0.46 -18.39 3.28
N LEU A 269 0.49 -17.25 2.61
CA LEU A 269 -0.08 -17.05 1.27
C LEU A 269 0.90 -16.27 0.39
N ARG A 270 0.84 -16.50 -0.92
CA ARG A 270 1.62 -15.71 -1.87
C ARG A 270 0.94 -14.36 -2.10
N ALA A 271 1.77 -13.32 -2.17
CA ALA A 271 1.35 -11.98 -2.53
C ALA A 271 2.31 -11.43 -3.58
N ALA A 272 1.81 -10.72 -4.58
CA ALA A 272 2.61 -10.28 -5.71
C ALA A 272 2.49 -8.76 -5.91
N ALA A 273 3.64 -8.11 -6.00
CA ALA A 273 3.76 -6.67 -6.24
C ALA A 273 4.82 -6.37 -7.30
N TRP A 274 4.77 -5.18 -7.84
CA TRP A 274 5.87 -4.55 -8.56
C TRP A 274 6.70 -3.75 -7.59
N VAL A 275 8.01 -3.94 -7.63
CA VAL A 275 8.98 -3.02 -7.02
C VAL A 275 9.48 -2.13 -8.15
N VAL A 276 9.13 -0.86 -8.09
CA VAL A 276 9.39 0.11 -9.15
C VAL A 276 10.48 1.06 -8.73
N THR A 277 11.42 1.34 -9.64
CA THR A 277 12.42 2.41 -9.47
C THR A 277 12.40 3.34 -10.66
N ALA A 278 12.75 4.61 -10.45
CA ALA A 278 12.87 5.63 -11.50
C ALA A 278 13.83 6.76 -11.09
N GLN A 279 14.31 7.52 -12.06
CA GLN A 279 15.09 8.75 -11.87
C GLN A 279 14.20 9.98 -12.08
N ALA A 280 14.42 11.07 -11.30
CA ALA A 280 13.68 12.32 -11.40
C ALA A 280 14.14 13.25 -12.53
#